data_1c0a802d51d33589c90afd5f315c4bbb
#
_entry.id   1c0a802d51d33589c90afd5f315c4bbb
#
_cell.length_a   1.000
_cell.length_b   1.000
_cell.length_c   1.000
_cell.angle_alpha   90.00
_cell.angle_beta   90.00
_cell.angle_gamma   90.00
#
_symmetry.space_group_name_H-M   'P 1'
#
loop_
_entity.id
_entity.type
_entity.pdbx_description
1 polymer ?
#
loop_
_entity_poly.entity_id
_entity_poly.type
_entity_poly.pdbx_seq_one_letter_code
_entity_poly.pdbx_strand_id
1 'polypeptide(L)'
;MVIPVSLASQANAGSNLCPSKQVCIYEDNNFVGLMGYRRAGLGIMNVSSKNNDIMSSYENKSGTNARWCHDADGKGRCVTMLAYRSDNDINTWDDDELTSCATNGSC
;
A
#
# COMPACT_ATOMS: atom_id res chain seq x y z
N MET A 1 -21.17 2.57 -19.90
CA MET A 1 -21.02 2.67 -19.25
C MET A 1 -21.03 2.69 -18.37
N VAL A 2 -20.63 2.82 -18.23
CA VAL A 2 -20.35 2.94 -17.43
C VAL A 2 -20.32 3.19 -16.49
N ILE A 3 -20.15 3.32 -16.30
CA ILE A 3 -20.05 3.61 -15.48
C ILE A 3 -20.29 3.75 -14.60
N PRO A 4 -20.35 3.97 -14.47
CA PRO A 4 -20.44 4.17 -13.54
C PRO A 4 -20.68 3.97 -12.67
N VAL A 5 -20.47 3.72 -12.64
CA VAL A 5 -20.40 3.55 -11.77
C VAL A 5 -20.34 3.27 -10.77
N SER A 6 -20.81 2.89 -10.61
CA SER A 6 -20.31 2.33 -9.43
C SER A 6 -19.44 3.23 -8.62
N LEU A 7 -19.51 4.40 -8.93
CA LEU A 7 -18.65 5.37 -8.31
C LEU A 7 -18.82 5.47 -6.83
N ALA A 8 -20.01 5.31 -6.34
CA ALA A 8 -20.25 5.40 -4.92
C ALA A 8 -19.53 4.32 -4.15
N SER A 9 -19.52 3.11 -4.67
CA SER A 9 -18.79 2.08 -3.98
C SER A 9 -17.31 2.30 -4.12
N GLN A 10 -16.92 3.04 -5.09
CA GLN A 10 -15.54 3.36 -5.26
C GLN A 10 -15.02 4.28 -4.20
N ALA A 11 -15.86 5.19 -3.77
CA ALA A 11 -15.47 6.06 -2.69
C ALA A 11 -15.12 5.28 -1.47
N ASN A 12 -15.67 4.11 -1.37
CA ASN A 12 -15.41 3.27 -0.28
C ASN A 12 -14.14 2.53 -0.37
N ALA A 13 -13.62 2.41 -1.55
CA ALA A 13 -12.46 1.66 -1.67
C ALA A 13 -11.59 2.38 -2.57
N GLY A 14 -10.89 3.28 -2.25
CA GLY A 14 -9.90 3.73 -3.18
C GLY A 14 -9.43 2.57 -4.01
N SER A 15 -9.90 1.40 -3.65
CA SER A 15 -9.57 0.15 -4.33
C SER A 15 -9.81 0.17 -5.84
N ASN A 16 -10.67 1.04 -6.34
CA ASN A 16 -10.81 1.15 -7.78
C ASN A 16 -9.61 1.75 -8.47
N LEU A 17 -8.78 2.43 -7.71
CA LEU A 17 -7.53 2.97 -8.23
C LEU A 17 -6.40 1.96 -8.13
N CYS A 18 -6.56 0.94 -7.31
CA CYS A 18 -5.56 -0.09 -7.13
C CYS A 18 -5.79 -1.21 -8.15
N PRO A 19 -4.87 -1.44 -9.07
CA PRO A 19 -5.03 -2.50 -10.05
C PRO A 19 -5.11 -3.88 -9.39
N SER A 20 -5.81 -4.77 -10.04
CA SER A 20 -5.92 -6.15 -9.60
C SER A 20 -4.54 -6.77 -9.42
N LYS A 21 -4.39 -7.58 -8.38
CA LYS A 21 -3.16 -8.33 -8.09
C LYS A 21 -1.94 -7.46 -7.76
N GLN A 22 -2.16 -6.20 -7.45
CA GLN A 22 -1.10 -5.27 -7.09
C GLN A 22 -1.17 -4.93 -5.60
N VAL A 23 -0.06 -4.43 -5.08
CA VAL A 23 0.01 -3.87 -3.74
C VAL A 23 0.08 -2.36 -3.90
N CYS A 24 -0.86 -1.66 -3.27
CA CYS A 24 -1.03 -0.22 -3.44
C CYS A 24 -0.84 0.51 -2.13
N ILE A 25 -0.26 1.69 -2.21
CA ILE A 25 -0.03 2.55 -1.04
C ILE A 25 -0.66 3.91 -1.28
N TYR A 26 -1.18 4.50 -0.21
CA TYR A 26 -1.94 5.75 -0.28
C TYR A 26 -1.42 6.77 0.73
N GLU A 27 -1.48 8.04 0.35
CA GLU A 27 -1.03 9.14 1.20
C GLU A 27 -1.94 9.35 2.40
N ASP A 28 -3.24 9.27 2.19
CA ASP A 28 -4.23 9.55 3.23
C ASP A 28 -4.96 8.29 3.68
N ASN A 29 -5.71 8.41 4.77
CA ASN A 29 -6.55 7.33 5.26
C ASN A 29 -7.63 7.00 4.24
N ASN A 30 -8.24 5.84 4.38
CA ASN A 30 -9.38 5.40 3.58
C ASN A 30 -9.05 5.30 2.09
N PHE A 31 -7.81 4.95 1.76
CA PHE A 31 -7.38 4.70 0.38
C PHE A 31 -7.53 5.94 -0.51
N VAL A 32 -7.16 7.10 0.01
CA VAL A 32 -7.18 8.37 -0.71
C VAL A 32 -5.75 8.78 -1.03
N GLY A 33 -5.54 9.27 -2.24
CA GLY A 33 -4.22 9.75 -2.65
C GLY A 33 -3.28 8.60 -3.01
N LEU A 34 -3.59 7.87 -4.07
CA LEU A 34 -2.75 6.76 -4.51
C LEU A 34 -1.33 7.24 -4.81
N MET A 35 -0.35 6.70 -4.06
CA MET A 35 1.06 7.07 -4.22
C MET A 35 1.76 6.19 -5.24
N GLY A 36 1.37 4.92 -5.32
CA GLY A 36 1.98 3.99 -6.24
C GLY A 36 1.52 2.57 -5.98
N TYR A 37 1.97 1.67 -6.84
CA TYR A 37 1.63 0.24 -6.68
C TYR A 37 2.71 -0.62 -7.32
N ARG A 38 2.77 -1.89 -6.86
CA ARG A 38 3.72 -2.88 -7.37
C ARG A 38 3.03 -4.22 -7.46
N ARG A 39 3.35 -4.99 -8.50
CA ARG A 39 2.87 -6.37 -8.60
C ARG A 39 3.55 -7.24 -7.54
N ALA A 40 2.96 -8.38 -7.25
CA ALA A 40 3.52 -9.34 -6.30
C ALA A 40 4.86 -9.90 -6.79
N GLY A 41 5.66 -10.37 -5.88
CA GLY A 41 6.89 -11.11 -6.20
C GLY A 41 8.13 -10.28 -6.42
N LEU A 42 8.08 -8.98 -6.12
CA LEU A 42 9.24 -8.09 -6.29
C LEU A 42 9.97 -7.89 -4.96
N GLY A 43 11.28 -7.82 -5.03
CA GLY A 43 12.11 -7.62 -3.86
C GLY A 43 12.02 -6.22 -3.28
N ILE A 44 12.88 -5.95 -2.31
CA ILE A 44 12.88 -4.67 -1.59
C ILE A 44 13.19 -3.52 -2.53
N MET A 45 12.50 -2.40 -2.34
CA MET A 45 12.83 -1.15 -3.02
C MET A 45 12.57 0.02 -2.08
N ASN A 46 13.33 1.07 -2.25
CA ASN A 46 13.09 2.32 -1.53
C ASN A 46 12.07 3.14 -2.30
N VAL A 47 11.16 3.80 -1.59
CA VAL A 47 10.19 4.68 -2.25
C VAL A 47 10.89 5.97 -2.67
N SER A 48 10.29 6.69 -3.62
CA SER A 48 10.85 7.96 -4.07
C SER A 48 10.85 8.97 -2.91
N SER A 49 11.72 9.97 -3.00
CA SER A 49 11.81 10.96 -1.94
C SER A 49 10.49 11.68 -1.69
N LYS A 50 9.68 11.87 -2.72
CA LYS A 50 8.40 12.54 -2.55
C LYS A 50 7.36 11.64 -1.86
N ASN A 51 7.57 10.33 -1.85
CA ASN A 51 6.66 9.39 -1.21
C ASN A 51 7.17 8.91 0.14
N ASN A 52 8.37 9.32 0.52
CA ASN A 52 8.96 8.89 1.77
C ASN A 52 8.20 9.45 2.97
N ASP A 53 7.91 8.58 3.93
CA ASP A 53 7.30 8.94 5.21
C ASP A 53 5.91 9.59 5.13
N ILE A 54 5.11 9.26 4.10
CA ILE A 54 3.77 9.85 4.00
C ILE A 54 2.62 8.85 3.84
N MET A 55 2.90 7.54 3.87
CA MET A 55 1.83 6.55 3.70
C MET A 55 0.93 6.48 4.94
N SER A 56 -0.38 6.51 4.72
CA SER A 56 -1.37 6.38 5.80
C SER A 56 -2.35 5.23 5.61
N SER A 57 -2.40 4.63 4.44
CA SER A 57 -3.20 3.44 4.19
C SER A 57 -2.58 2.61 3.07
N TYR A 58 -2.95 1.33 3.02
CA TYR A 58 -2.47 0.44 1.95
C TYR A 58 -3.50 -0.61 1.63
N GLU A 59 -3.32 -1.23 0.46
CA GLU A 59 -4.20 -2.30 0.02
C GLU A 59 -3.37 -3.34 -0.71
N ASN A 60 -3.42 -4.60 -0.26
CA ASN A 60 -2.75 -5.70 -0.94
C ASN A 60 -3.80 -6.55 -1.64
N LYS A 61 -3.93 -6.36 -2.94
CA LYS A 61 -4.86 -7.14 -3.77
C LYS A 61 -4.23 -8.40 -4.33
N SER A 62 -2.98 -8.68 -3.98
CA SER A 62 -2.29 -9.86 -4.47
C SER A 62 -2.48 -11.05 -3.54
N GLY A 63 -2.20 -12.24 -4.04
CA GLY A 63 -2.24 -13.46 -3.23
C GLY A 63 -0.93 -13.73 -2.49
N THR A 64 -0.04 -12.77 -2.44
CA THR A 64 1.26 -12.91 -1.79
C THR A 64 1.40 -11.84 -0.73
N ASN A 65 1.89 -12.21 0.45
CA ASN A 65 2.17 -11.22 1.47
C ASN A 65 3.23 -10.24 0.97
N ALA A 66 3.09 -9.00 1.40
CA ALA A 66 4.05 -7.95 1.13
C ALA A 66 4.49 -7.36 2.45
N ARG A 67 5.42 -6.43 2.42
CA ARG A 67 5.84 -5.72 3.63
C ARG A 67 6.28 -4.31 3.27
N TRP A 68 6.19 -3.44 4.26
CA TRP A 68 6.79 -2.12 4.15
C TRP A 68 7.57 -1.84 5.42
N CYS A 69 8.60 -1.02 5.31
CA CYS A 69 9.54 -0.80 6.41
C CYS A 69 9.78 0.68 6.63
N HIS A 70 10.10 1.01 7.89
CA HIS A 70 10.37 2.38 8.31
C HIS A 70 11.66 2.94 7.71
N ASP A 71 12.65 2.08 7.47
CA ASP A 71 13.95 2.53 6.99
C ASP A 71 14.24 1.98 5.60
N ALA A 72 15.26 2.55 4.96
CA ALA A 72 15.68 2.13 3.63
C ALA A 72 16.17 0.68 3.64
N ASP A 73 16.14 0.07 2.48
CA ASP A 73 16.68 -1.27 2.23
C ASP A 73 16.04 -2.37 3.09
N GLY A 74 14.78 -2.21 3.45
CA GLY A 74 14.06 -3.22 4.21
C GLY A 74 14.44 -3.28 5.66
N LYS A 75 14.99 -2.21 6.20
CA LYS A 75 15.47 -2.16 7.59
C LYS A 75 14.49 -1.44 8.50
N GLY A 76 14.80 -1.46 9.79
CA GLY A 76 13.94 -0.88 10.79
C GLY A 76 12.73 -1.73 11.05
N ARG A 77 11.69 -1.11 11.61
CA ARG A 77 10.42 -1.81 11.85
C ARG A 77 9.74 -2.08 10.52
N CYS A 78 9.37 -3.33 10.29
CA CYS A 78 8.63 -3.70 9.09
C CYS A 78 7.25 -4.22 9.47
N VAL A 79 6.28 -3.93 8.60
CA VAL A 79 4.88 -4.33 8.79
C VAL A 79 4.49 -5.23 7.63
N THR A 80 3.88 -6.37 7.93
CA THR A 80 3.41 -7.30 6.91
C THR A 80 2.05 -6.83 6.38
N MET A 81 1.96 -6.74 5.06
CA MET A 81 0.71 -6.48 4.36
C MET A 81 0.19 -7.82 3.86
N LEU A 82 -0.70 -8.44 4.62
CA LEU A 82 -1.18 -9.79 4.32
C LEU A 82 -1.92 -9.83 2.98
N ALA A 83 -1.79 -10.97 2.31
CA ALA A 83 -2.45 -11.21 1.03
C ALA A 83 -3.95 -10.93 1.11
N TYR A 84 -4.48 -10.22 0.13
CA TYR A 84 -5.90 -9.84 0.03
C TYR A 84 -6.42 -9.06 1.21
N ARG A 85 -5.55 -8.33 1.92
CA ARG A 85 -5.94 -7.50 3.05
C ARG A 85 -5.57 -6.05 2.82
N SER A 86 -6.20 -5.20 3.61
CA SER A 86 -5.95 -3.76 3.53
C SER A 86 -6.00 -3.16 4.92
N ASP A 87 -5.41 -1.98 5.07
CA ASP A 87 -5.49 -1.19 6.29
C ASP A 87 -5.82 0.23 5.87
N ASN A 88 -7.01 0.70 6.23
CA ASN A 88 -7.49 2.02 5.82
C ASN A 88 -7.02 3.13 6.74
N ASP A 89 -6.36 2.80 7.83
CA ASP A 89 -5.94 3.80 8.82
C ASP A 89 -4.79 3.19 9.65
N ILE A 90 -3.58 3.34 9.15
CA ILE A 90 -2.40 2.79 9.81
C ILE A 90 -2.26 3.44 11.18
N ASN A 91 -1.89 2.63 12.19
CA ASN A 91 -1.79 3.12 13.56
C ASN A 91 -0.74 4.22 13.70
N THR A 92 -0.81 4.98 14.79
CA THR A 92 0.04 6.15 14.96
C THR A 92 1.54 5.86 14.99
N TRP A 93 1.94 4.65 15.34
CA TRP A 93 3.35 4.27 15.36
C TRP A 93 3.92 4.10 13.96
N ASP A 94 3.08 3.69 13.03
CA ASP A 94 3.49 3.35 11.68
C ASP A 94 3.05 4.38 10.65
N ASP A 95 2.17 5.30 11.02
CA ASP A 95 1.65 6.31 10.10
C ASP A 95 2.79 7.23 9.64
N ASP A 96 2.82 7.51 8.34
CA ASP A 96 3.80 8.40 7.72
C ASP A 96 5.26 7.94 7.88
N GLU A 97 5.51 6.63 7.96
CA GLU A 97 6.86 6.10 8.19
C GLU A 97 7.42 5.24 7.05
N LEU A 98 6.69 5.12 5.95
CA LEU A 98 7.13 4.26 4.85
C LEU A 98 8.41 4.78 4.20
N THR A 99 9.43 3.95 4.10
CA THR A 99 10.66 4.27 3.37
C THR A 99 11.01 3.19 2.35
N SER A 100 10.75 1.92 2.64
CA SER A 100 10.99 0.84 1.69
C SER A 100 9.90 -0.19 1.75
N CYS A 101 9.73 -0.95 0.69
CA CYS A 101 8.72 -2.01 0.64
C CYS A 101 9.18 -3.17 -0.26
N ALA A 102 8.59 -4.33 -0.02
CA ALA A 102 8.81 -5.51 -0.83
C ALA A 102 7.48 -6.23 -1.03
N THR A 103 7.34 -6.91 -2.15
CA THR A 103 6.09 -7.62 -2.46
C THR A 103 6.33 -9.11 -2.66
N ASN A 104 7.40 -9.64 -2.10
CA ASN A 104 7.80 -11.04 -2.26
C ASN A 104 7.67 -11.86 -0.98
N GLY A 105 6.85 -11.41 -0.04
CA GLY A 105 6.62 -12.13 1.19
C GLY A 105 6.69 -11.20 2.39
N SER A 106 6.56 -11.78 3.56
CA SER A 106 6.57 -10.99 4.80
C SER A 106 7.97 -10.67 5.28
N CYS A 107 8.04 -9.81 6.23
CA CYS A 107 9.29 -9.52 6.92
C CYS A 107 9.87 -10.76 7.58
#